data_53802317b23939970e023e6072d9b725
#
_entry.id   53802317b23939970e023e6072d9b725
#
_cell.length_a   1.000
_cell.length_b   1.000
_cell.length_c   1.000
_cell.angle_alpha   90.00
_cell.angle_beta   90.00
_cell.angle_gamma   90.00
#
_symmetry.space_group_name_H-M   'P 1'
#
loop_
_entity.id
_entity.type
_entity.pdbx_description
1 polymer ?
#
loop_
_entity_poly.entity_id
_entity_poly.type
_entity_poly.pdbx_seq_one_letter_code
_entity_poly.pdbx_strand_id
1 'polypeptide(L)'
;MNEQNNNEISVRVLFFGGARDTTGASSLELTLQSPARLSDATKKLFQQFPGLERFGKSLLFAVNQEYAVPETAIKADDELAVFPPVSGGGEGVCDYRCPNDFFELTLEPIDVGAVARRVVLPECGATVTLDGYARKWTKDRETDYLVYEAYEPMALSEMQKLGSEAHKRFEIAHVGIVHRTGRLEIGETSVVIAVSAPHRRAAFEACEWLIKELKRTVPIWKKEVFQDGEVWLEGEVRN
;
A
#
# COMPACT_ATOMS: atom_id res chain seq x y z
N MET A 1 29.29 -7.39 -41.81
CA MET A 1 28.53 -8.13 -40.79
C MET A 1 28.25 -7.16 -39.68
N ASN A 2 27.05 -6.54 -39.68
CA ASN A 2 26.60 -5.70 -38.58
C ASN A 2 26.09 -6.62 -37.47
N GLU A 3 26.85 -6.81 -36.42
CA GLU A 3 26.31 -7.24 -35.13
C GLU A 3 25.41 -6.13 -34.62
N GLN A 4 24.11 -6.28 -34.85
CA GLN A 4 23.12 -5.51 -34.10
C GLN A 4 23.26 -6.00 -32.64
N ASN A 5 23.97 -5.24 -31.81
CA ASN A 5 23.94 -5.36 -30.38
C ASN A 5 22.46 -5.19 -29.97
N ASN A 6 21.78 -6.30 -29.79
CA ASN A 6 20.40 -6.32 -29.31
C ASN A 6 20.47 -5.96 -27.82
N ASN A 7 20.52 -4.65 -27.54
CA ASN A 7 20.65 -4.11 -26.19
C ASN A 7 19.26 -4.03 -25.53
N GLU A 8 18.48 -5.12 -25.65
CA GLU A 8 17.16 -5.26 -25.08
C GLU A 8 17.26 -5.84 -23.67
N ILE A 9 16.47 -5.27 -22.77
CA ILE A 9 16.27 -5.77 -21.41
C ILE A 9 14.81 -6.19 -21.24
N SER A 10 14.55 -7.24 -20.47
CA SER A 10 13.22 -7.67 -20.06
C SER A 10 12.99 -7.26 -18.62
N VAL A 11 11.79 -6.76 -18.32
CA VAL A 11 11.34 -6.41 -16.97
C VAL A 11 9.96 -7.00 -16.75
N ARG A 12 9.73 -7.46 -15.53
CA ARG A 12 8.43 -7.96 -15.13
C ARG A 12 7.54 -6.81 -14.66
N VAL A 13 6.38 -6.63 -15.30
CA VAL A 13 5.41 -5.62 -14.91
C VAL A 13 4.26 -6.28 -14.16
N LEU A 14 3.90 -5.72 -12.99
CA LEU A 14 2.77 -6.13 -12.16
C LEU A 14 1.71 -5.03 -12.19
N PHE A 15 0.42 -5.40 -12.30
CA PHE A 15 -0.70 -4.47 -12.26
C PHE A 15 -1.59 -4.73 -11.05
N PHE A 16 -1.99 -3.66 -10.35
CA PHE A 16 -2.83 -3.73 -9.17
C PHE A 16 -4.07 -2.84 -9.30
N GLY A 17 -5.10 -3.18 -8.53
CA GLY A 17 -6.33 -2.40 -8.45
C GLY A 17 -6.95 -2.09 -9.82
N GLY A 18 -7.43 -0.88 -10.01
CA GLY A 18 -8.03 -0.43 -11.27
C GLY A 18 -7.11 -0.50 -12.49
N ALA A 19 -5.76 -0.48 -12.31
CA ALA A 19 -4.82 -0.68 -13.41
C ALA A 19 -4.87 -2.13 -13.92
N ARG A 20 -4.96 -3.13 -13.02
CA ARG A 20 -5.14 -4.53 -13.39
C ARG A 20 -6.47 -4.76 -14.14
N ASP A 21 -7.56 -4.20 -13.64
CA ASP A 21 -8.88 -4.33 -14.28
C ASP A 21 -8.87 -3.70 -15.68
N THR A 22 -8.13 -2.59 -15.86
CA THR A 22 -8.01 -1.90 -17.17
C THR A 22 -7.18 -2.67 -18.18
N THR A 23 -6.09 -3.31 -17.73
CA THR A 23 -5.20 -4.08 -18.61
C THR A 23 -5.70 -5.51 -18.85
N GLY A 24 -6.57 -6.02 -17.96
CA GLY A 24 -7.02 -7.42 -17.97
C GLY A 24 -5.91 -8.42 -17.62
N ALA A 25 -4.78 -7.96 -17.11
CA ALA A 25 -3.61 -8.77 -16.76
C ALA A 25 -3.09 -8.44 -15.36
N SER A 26 -2.69 -9.45 -14.60
CA SER A 26 -2.02 -9.24 -13.31
C SER A 26 -0.51 -8.98 -13.48
N SER A 27 0.08 -9.51 -14.56
CA SER A 27 1.49 -9.30 -14.90
C SER A 27 1.76 -9.50 -16.39
N LEU A 28 2.88 -8.94 -16.87
CA LEU A 28 3.43 -9.19 -18.19
C LEU A 28 4.95 -8.99 -18.20
N GLU A 29 5.62 -9.53 -19.22
CA GLU A 29 7.01 -9.22 -19.54
C GLU A 29 7.06 -8.04 -20.52
N LEU A 30 7.83 -7.01 -20.19
CA LEU A 30 8.01 -5.82 -21.02
C LEU A 30 9.47 -5.74 -21.48
N THR A 31 9.69 -5.77 -22.79
CA THR A 31 11.02 -5.60 -23.37
C THR A 31 11.30 -4.12 -23.61
N LEU A 32 12.45 -3.62 -23.20
CA LEU A 32 12.89 -2.23 -23.36
C LEU A 32 14.26 -2.16 -24.03
N GLN A 33 14.58 -1.05 -24.69
CA GLN A 33 15.92 -0.78 -25.20
C GLN A 33 16.79 -0.20 -24.08
N SER A 34 17.94 -0.80 -23.81
CA SER A 34 18.89 -0.30 -22.81
C SER A 34 19.80 0.79 -23.41
N PRO A 35 20.08 1.90 -22.70
CA PRO A 35 19.63 2.20 -21.35
C PRO A 35 18.17 2.63 -21.31
N ALA A 36 17.41 2.12 -20.33
CA ALA A 36 15.98 2.41 -20.17
C ALA A 36 15.69 3.16 -18.88
N ARG A 37 14.61 3.94 -18.89
CA ARG A 37 14.06 4.64 -17.73
C ARG A 37 12.59 4.28 -17.56
N LEU A 38 12.02 4.61 -16.41
CA LEU A 38 10.60 4.41 -16.14
C LEU A 38 9.72 5.12 -17.20
N SER A 39 10.12 6.30 -17.66
CA SER A 39 9.41 7.02 -18.72
C SER A 39 9.28 6.21 -20.03
N ASP A 40 10.29 5.40 -20.38
CA ASP A 40 10.26 4.55 -21.57
C ASP A 40 9.30 3.39 -21.39
N ALA A 41 9.33 2.76 -20.21
CA ALA A 41 8.39 1.71 -19.83
C ALA A 41 6.95 2.22 -19.83
N THR A 42 6.69 3.38 -19.22
CA THR A 42 5.37 4.00 -19.14
C THR A 42 4.83 4.31 -20.54
N LYS A 43 5.65 4.89 -21.41
CA LYS A 43 5.26 5.17 -22.80
C LYS A 43 4.85 3.90 -23.54
N LYS A 44 5.62 2.81 -23.39
CA LYS A 44 5.33 1.53 -24.03
C LYS A 44 4.05 0.89 -23.47
N LEU A 45 3.85 0.97 -22.16
CA LEU A 45 2.64 0.47 -21.49
C LEU A 45 1.39 1.23 -21.95
N PHE A 46 1.43 2.54 -22.08
CA PHE A 46 0.30 3.32 -22.59
C PHE A 46 -0.01 3.04 -24.06
N GLN A 47 1.01 2.74 -24.89
CA GLN A 47 0.81 2.30 -26.26
C GLN A 47 0.13 0.93 -26.33
N GLN A 48 0.51 0.01 -25.43
CA GLN A 48 -0.05 -1.35 -25.36
C GLN A 48 -1.42 -1.39 -24.71
N PHE A 49 -1.66 -0.53 -23.71
CA PHE A 49 -2.89 -0.43 -22.93
C PHE A 49 -3.38 1.03 -22.87
N PRO A 50 -3.99 1.57 -23.95
CA PRO A 50 -4.46 2.96 -23.96
C PRO A 50 -5.45 3.29 -22.83
N GLY A 51 -6.18 2.29 -22.33
CA GLY A 51 -7.10 2.46 -21.19
C GLY A 51 -6.43 2.95 -19.91
N LEU A 52 -5.11 2.78 -19.74
CA LEU A 52 -4.38 3.32 -18.60
C LEU A 52 -4.30 4.85 -18.60
N GLU A 53 -4.48 5.50 -19.77
CA GLU A 53 -4.48 6.97 -19.87
C GLU A 53 -5.58 7.64 -19.05
N ARG A 54 -6.66 6.88 -18.72
CA ARG A 54 -7.74 7.39 -17.86
C ARG A 54 -7.27 7.81 -16.47
N PHE A 55 -6.20 7.19 -15.95
CA PHE A 55 -5.62 7.55 -14.66
C PHE A 55 -4.74 8.80 -14.74
N GLY A 56 -4.33 9.23 -15.94
CA GLY A 56 -3.54 10.43 -16.16
C GLY A 56 -2.26 10.44 -15.32
N LYS A 57 -2.03 11.57 -14.64
CA LYS A 57 -0.88 11.75 -13.74
C LYS A 57 -1.03 11.06 -12.36
N SER A 58 -2.19 10.45 -12.10
CA SER A 58 -2.43 9.81 -10.82
C SER A 58 -1.92 8.36 -10.77
N LEU A 59 -1.55 7.77 -11.92
CA LEU A 59 -0.96 6.44 -11.95
C LEU A 59 0.41 6.46 -11.27
N LEU A 60 0.61 5.56 -10.31
CA LEU A 60 1.86 5.42 -9.57
C LEU A 60 2.65 4.22 -10.06
N PHE A 61 3.95 4.29 -9.86
CA PHE A 61 4.89 3.27 -10.26
C PHE A 61 5.86 2.97 -9.12
N ALA A 62 6.25 1.70 -9.01
CA ALA A 62 7.36 1.30 -8.16
C ALA A 62 8.31 0.40 -8.94
N VAL A 63 9.59 0.53 -8.68
CA VAL A 63 10.64 -0.36 -9.19
C VAL A 63 11.25 -1.09 -8.00
N ASN A 64 11.24 -2.42 -8.05
CA ASN A 64 11.76 -3.26 -6.97
C ASN A 64 11.21 -2.87 -5.57
N GLN A 65 9.88 -2.63 -5.49
CA GLN A 65 9.17 -2.30 -4.25
C GLN A 65 9.47 -0.90 -3.68
N GLU A 66 10.09 -0.01 -4.47
CA GLU A 66 10.29 1.39 -4.12
C GLU A 66 9.55 2.30 -5.09
N TYR A 67 8.91 3.35 -4.56
CA TYR A 67 8.26 4.34 -5.43
C TYR A 67 9.27 4.95 -6.39
N ALA A 68 8.86 5.06 -7.66
CA ALA A 68 9.75 5.46 -8.73
C ALA A 68 9.22 6.69 -9.49
N VAL A 69 10.15 7.55 -9.92
CA VAL A 69 9.88 8.74 -10.74
C VAL A 69 10.25 8.46 -12.21
N PRO A 70 9.76 9.25 -13.18
CA PRO A 70 9.99 9.00 -14.62
C PRO A 70 11.47 8.82 -15.01
N GLU A 71 12.39 9.45 -14.28
CA GLU A 71 13.83 9.43 -14.50
C GLU A 71 14.53 8.18 -13.93
N THR A 72 13.83 7.39 -13.10
CA THR A 72 14.37 6.17 -12.48
C THR A 72 14.88 5.22 -13.55
N ALA A 73 16.15 4.83 -13.44
CA ALA A 73 16.77 3.86 -14.35
C ALA A 73 16.18 2.47 -14.15
N ILE A 74 15.93 1.77 -15.24
CA ILE A 74 15.44 0.40 -15.27
C ILE A 74 16.53 -0.52 -15.83
N LYS A 75 16.71 -1.64 -15.16
CA LYS A 75 17.69 -2.69 -15.54
C LYS A 75 16.98 -3.98 -15.93
N ALA A 76 17.72 -4.91 -16.50
CA ALA A 76 17.23 -6.26 -16.75
C ALA A 76 16.79 -6.91 -15.42
N ASP A 77 15.72 -7.69 -15.50
CA ASP A 77 15.10 -8.43 -14.38
C ASP A 77 14.49 -7.55 -13.26
N ASP A 78 14.44 -6.22 -13.44
CA ASP A 78 13.69 -5.36 -12.50
C ASP A 78 12.20 -5.70 -12.51
N GLU A 79 11.57 -5.57 -11.33
CA GLU A 79 10.13 -5.67 -11.16
C GLU A 79 9.52 -4.26 -11.14
N LEU A 80 8.64 -4.00 -12.10
CA LEU A 80 7.90 -2.74 -12.21
C LEU A 80 6.46 -2.96 -11.76
N ALA A 81 6.03 -2.30 -10.70
CA ALA A 81 4.63 -2.29 -10.26
C ALA A 81 3.91 -1.03 -10.79
N VAL A 82 2.68 -1.24 -11.29
CA VAL A 82 1.80 -0.19 -11.85
C VAL A 82 0.47 -0.24 -11.12
N PHE A 83 0.09 0.88 -10.52
CA PHE A 83 -1.11 0.93 -9.69
C PHE A 83 -1.74 2.34 -9.65
N PRO A 84 -3.06 2.44 -9.41
CA PRO A 84 -3.72 3.71 -9.16
C PRO A 84 -3.19 4.35 -7.87
N PRO A 85 -3.44 5.64 -7.62
CA PRO A 85 -2.94 6.30 -6.44
C PRO A 85 -3.37 5.58 -5.17
N VAL A 86 -2.38 5.36 -4.30
CA VAL A 86 -2.60 5.27 -2.87
C VAL A 86 -2.62 6.71 -2.38
N SER A 87 -3.43 7.06 -1.40
CA SER A 87 -3.57 8.44 -0.98
C SER A 87 -2.26 9.00 -0.40
N GLY A 88 -1.37 9.54 -1.28
CA GLY A 88 -0.20 10.36 -0.97
C GLY A 88 1.16 9.67 -0.98
N GLY A 89 2.11 10.24 -1.73
CA GLY A 89 3.52 9.83 -1.73
C GLY A 89 4.35 10.62 -0.71
N GLY A 90 5.42 10.02 -0.20
CA GLY A 90 6.42 10.67 0.63
C GLY A 90 7.69 9.84 0.70
N GLU A 91 8.84 10.48 0.43
CA GLU A 91 10.18 9.91 0.53
C GLU A 91 10.59 9.76 2.00
N GLY A 92 11.28 8.67 2.35
CA GLY A 92 11.95 8.55 3.63
C GLY A 92 12.50 7.15 3.89
N VAL A 93 13.81 6.97 3.72
CA VAL A 93 14.54 5.78 4.17
C VAL A 93 14.87 5.94 5.64
N CYS A 94 14.48 4.98 6.50
CA CYS A 94 14.99 4.89 7.85
C CYS A 94 15.02 3.44 8.35
N ASP A 95 16.24 3.03 8.69
CA ASP A 95 16.53 1.73 9.29
C ASP A 95 16.51 1.86 10.83
N TYR A 96 15.32 1.81 11.42
CA TYR A 96 15.15 1.73 12.87
C TYR A 96 14.17 0.60 13.19
N ARG A 97 14.67 -0.53 13.68
CA ARG A 97 13.84 -1.67 14.08
C ARG A 97 13.68 -1.68 15.59
N CYS A 98 12.46 -1.43 16.07
CA CYS A 98 12.06 -1.80 17.42
C CYS A 98 11.77 -3.31 17.44
N PRO A 99 12.45 -4.11 18.25
CA PRO A 99 12.41 -5.58 18.14
C PRO A 99 11.04 -6.22 18.43
N ASN A 100 10.09 -5.47 18.98
CA ASN A 100 8.74 -5.96 19.31
C ASN A 100 7.63 -5.31 18.48
N ASP A 101 7.95 -4.42 17.55
CA ASP A 101 6.97 -3.93 16.59
C ASP A 101 6.61 -5.05 15.61
N PHE A 102 5.36 -5.07 15.16
CA PHE A 102 4.92 -6.05 14.19
C PHE A 102 3.98 -5.46 13.15
N PHE A 103 4.16 -5.91 11.90
CA PHE A 103 3.44 -5.44 10.73
C PHE A 103 3.02 -6.65 9.93
N GLU A 104 1.71 -6.84 9.75
CA GLU A 104 1.16 -8.09 9.20
C GLU A 104 0.04 -7.81 8.20
N LEU A 105 0.00 -8.62 7.16
CA LEU A 105 -1.14 -8.77 6.27
C LEU A 105 -1.77 -10.15 6.51
N THR A 106 -3.10 -10.23 6.50
CA THR A 106 -3.81 -11.49 6.75
C THR A 106 -5.08 -11.60 5.92
N LEU A 107 -5.44 -12.82 5.54
CA LEU A 107 -6.75 -13.15 4.98
C LEU A 107 -7.77 -13.49 6.07
N GLU A 108 -7.28 -13.86 7.26
CA GLU A 108 -8.11 -14.29 8.37
C GLU A 108 -8.70 -13.11 9.16
N PRO A 109 -9.84 -13.30 9.84
CA PRO A 109 -10.42 -12.31 10.74
C PRO A 109 -9.41 -11.87 11.82
N ILE A 110 -9.36 -10.56 12.10
CA ILE A 110 -8.43 -10.00 13.06
C ILE A 110 -9.04 -10.03 14.46
N ASP A 111 -8.38 -10.67 15.43
CA ASP A 111 -8.67 -10.52 16.85
C ASP A 111 -8.03 -9.22 17.37
N VAL A 112 -8.83 -8.16 17.45
CA VAL A 112 -8.42 -6.83 17.93
C VAL A 112 -7.77 -6.90 19.31
N GLY A 113 -8.34 -7.70 20.21
CA GLY A 113 -7.81 -7.88 21.57
C GLY A 113 -6.44 -8.58 21.58
N ALA A 114 -6.24 -9.57 20.72
CA ALA A 114 -4.94 -10.22 20.58
C ALA A 114 -3.87 -9.26 20.06
N VAL A 115 -4.18 -8.46 19.04
CA VAL A 115 -3.27 -7.42 18.51
C VAL A 115 -2.90 -6.42 19.60
N ALA A 116 -3.89 -5.89 20.34
CA ALA A 116 -3.67 -4.92 21.42
C ALA A 116 -2.75 -5.48 22.52
N ARG A 117 -2.93 -6.74 22.90
CA ARG A 117 -2.11 -7.38 23.95
C ARG A 117 -0.64 -7.54 23.59
N ARG A 118 -0.31 -7.65 22.29
CA ARG A 118 1.08 -7.84 21.82
C ARG A 118 1.97 -6.61 22.02
N VAL A 119 1.40 -5.40 22.11
CA VAL A 119 2.17 -4.17 22.30
C VAL A 119 2.28 -3.75 23.77
N VAL A 120 1.62 -4.46 24.70
CA VAL A 120 1.61 -4.08 26.12
C VAL A 120 2.91 -4.48 26.80
N LEU A 121 3.56 -3.50 27.44
CA LEU A 121 4.76 -3.68 28.27
C LEU A 121 4.53 -3.22 29.70
N PRO A 122 5.30 -3.76 30.68
CA PRO A 122 5.18 -3.36 32.08
C PRO A 122 5.38 -1.87 32.35
N GLU A 123 6.21 -1.21 31.56
CA GLU A 123 6.53 0.23 31.63
C GLU A 123 5.52 1.14 30.95
N CYS A 124 4.55 0.58 30.20
CA CYS A 124 3.55 1.33 29.49
C CYS A 124 2.32 1.60 30.35
N GLY A 125 1.98 2.86 30.53
CA GLY A 125 0.76 3.29 31.24
C GLY A 125 -0.48 3.35 30.36
N ALA A 126 -0.32 3.22 29.03
CA ALA A 126 -1.42 3.29 28.08
C ALA A 126 -1.17 2.49 26.80
N THR A 127 -2.24 1.87 26.30
CA THR A 127 -2.32 1.34 24.95
C THR A 127 -3.55 1.94 24.27
N VAL A 128 -3.37 2.45 23.03
CA VAL A 128 -4.45 2.93 22.17
C VAL A 128 -4.57 1.95 21.01
N THR A 129 -5.79 1.49 20.76
CA THR A 129 -6.10 0.63 19.62
C THR A 129 -7.15 1.31 18.76
N LEU A 130 -6.85 1.42 17.47
CA LEU A 130 -7.78 1.86 16.44
C LEU A 130 -8.09 0.64 15.57
N ASP A 131 -9.36 0.34 15.42
CA ASP A 131 -9.85 -0.70 14.53
C ASP A 131 -10.81 -0.08 13.50
N GLY A 132 -10.56 -0.39 12.22
CA GLY A 132 -11.39 0.02 11.09
C GLY A 132 -12.29 -1.12 10.64
N TYR A 133 -13.55 -0.80 10.31
CA TYR A 133 -14.56 -1.78 9.92
C TYR A 133 -15.04 -1.59 8.49
N ALA A 134 -15.51 -2.67 7.87
CA ALA A 134 -16.31 -2.62 6.68
C ALA A 134 -17.69 -2.03 7.01
N ARG A 135 -18.01 -0.85 6.45
CA ARG A 135 -19.28 -0.14 6.70
C ARG A 135 -20.33 -0.50 5.67
N LYS A 136 -21.59 -0.60 6.12
CA LYS A 136 -22.73 -0.87 5.27
C LYS A 136 -23.03 0.27 4.27
N TRP A 137 -22.78 1.53 4.65
CA TRP A 137 -23.14 2.69 3.85
C TRP A 137 -21.93 3.52 3.47
N THR A 138 -21.80 3.84 2.19
CA THR A 138 -20.80 4.78 1.66
C THR A 138 -21.47 5.75 0.69
N LYS A 139 -21.50 7.05 1.00
CA LYS A 139 -22.13 8.10 0.16
C LYS A 139 -23.55 7.72 -0.33
N ASP A 140 -24.40 7.32 0.61
CA ASP A 140 -25.79 6.92 0.37
C ASP A 140 -26.00 5.64 -0.48
N ARG A 141 -24.92 4.90 -0.76
CA ARG A 141 -24.99 3.59 -1.41
C ARG A 141 -24.77 2.47 -0.39
N GLU A 142 -25.55 1.41 -0.50
CA GLU A 142 -25.41 0.23 0.33
C GLU A 142 -24.33 -0.67 -0.23
N THR A 143 -23.32 -0.96 0.60
CA THR A 143 -22.19 -1.83 0.29
C THR A 143 -22.56 -3.27 0.68
N ASP A 144 -22.41 -4.22 -0.23
CA ASP A 144 -22.62 -5.64 0.04
C ASP A 144 -21.40 -6.23 0.78
N TYR A 145 -20.21 -5.98 0.24
CA TYR A 145 -18.93 -6.38 0.84
C TYR A 145 -17.78 -5.52 0.31
N LEU A 146 -16.63 -5.61 0.97
CA LEU A 146 -15.38 -5.00 0.51
C LEU A 146 -14.40 -6.05 0.01
N VAL A 147 -13.50 -5.63 -0.88
CA VAL A 147 -12.31 -6.42 -1.24
C VAL A 147 -11.08 -5.53 -1.08
N TYR A 148 -10.12 -5.99 -0.29
CA TYR A 148 -8.83 -5.33 -0.17
C TYR A 148 -7.78 -6.10 -0.96
N GLU A 149 -6.98 -5.38 -1.72
CA GLU A 149 -5.83 -5.88 -2.45
C GLU A 149 -4.58 -5.13 -1.99
N ALA A 150 -3.45 -5.85 -1.87
CA ALA A 150 -2.18 -5.26 -1.45
C ALA A 150 -1.05 -5.71 -2.38
N TYR A 151 -0.09 -4.84 -2.61
CA TYR A 151 1.24 -5.24 -3.06
C TYR A 151 2.04 -5.63 -1.81
N GLU A 152 1.89 -6.88 -1.37
CA GLU A 152 2.28 -7.35 -0.04
C GLU A 152 3.73 -7.00 0.36
N PRO A 153 4.78 -7.27 -0.47
CA PRO A 153 6.15 -6.97 -0.04
C PRO A 153 6.37 -5.48 0.22
N MET A 154 5.84 -4.62 -0.64
CA MET A 154 5.95 -3.18 -0.49
C MET A 154 5.07 -2.66 0.65
N ALA A 155 3.85 -3.21 0.83
CA ALA A 155 2.96 -2.83 1.92
C ALA A 155 3.59 -3.10 3.28
N LEU A 156 4.20 -4.27 3.48
CA LEU A 156 4.92 -4.60 4.71
C LEU A 156 6.12 -3.67 4.93
N SER A 157 6.91 -3.39 3.90
CA SER A 157 8.04 -2.45 3.96
C SER A 157 7.58 -1.04 4.35
N GLU A 158 6.52 -0.53 3.73
CA GLU A 158 5.97 0.79 4.06
C GLU A 158 5.41 0.85 5.49
N MET A 159 4.70 -0.19 5.96
CA MET A 159 4.24 -0.25 7.36
C MET A 159 5.42 -0.25 8.35
N GLN A 160 6.52 -0.94 8.06
CA GLN A 160 7.74 -0.91 8.88
C GLN A 160 8.36 0.49 8.92
N LYS A 161 8.40 1.19 7.78
CA LYS A 161 8.88 2.59 7.71
C LYS A 161 7.99 3.51 8.56
N LEU A 162 6.67 3.33 8.52
CA LEU A 162 5.74 4.09 9.35
C LEU A 162 5.96 3.85 10.84
N GLY A 163 6.15 2.62 11.27
CA GLY A 163 6.48 2.31 12.67
C GLY A 163 7.78 2.99 13.10
N SER A 164 8.83 2.88 12.29
CA SER A 164 10.11 3.54 12.56
C SER A 164 9.99 5.06 12.65
N GLU A 165 9.19 5.67 11.78
CA GLU A 165 8.95 7.12 11.79
C GLU A 165 8.09 7.56 12.99
N ALA A 166 7.13 6.72 13.42
CA ALA A 166 6.33 6.98 14.62
C ALA A 166 7.22 7.06 15.88
N HIS A 167 8.19 6.16 16.04
CA HIS A 167 9.15 6.21 17.14
C HIS A 167 10.02 7.47 17.17
N LYS A 168 10.30 8.08 16.02
CA LYS A 168 11.05 9.33 15.95
C LYS A 168 10.22 10.55 16.35
N ARG A 169 8.91 10.49 16.10
CA ARG A 169 7.98 11.60 16.28
C ARG A 169 7.31 11.62 17.63
N PHE A 170 7.12 10.44 18.22
CA PHE A 170 6.32 10.27 19.41
C PHE A 170 7.08 9.43 20.45
N GLU A 171 6.87 9.74 21.72
CA GLU A 171 7.41 8.96 22.84
C GLU A 171 6.53 7.72 23.07
N ILE A 172 6.70 6.72 22.21
CA ILE A 172 5.95 5.45 22.23
C ILE A 172 6.87 4.27 22.49
N ALA A 173 6.32 3.16 22.93
CA ALA A 173 7.08 1.94 23.24
C ALA A 173 7.01 0.93 22.09
N HIS A 174 5.79 0.56 21.63
CA HIS A 174 5.58 -0.38 20.52
C HIS A 174 4.44 0.00 19.62
N VAL A 175 4.57 -0.44 18.37
CA VAL A 175 3.56 -0.32 17.32
C VAL A 175 3.23 -1.69 16.75
N GLY A 176 1.95 -2.01 16.66
CA GLY A 176 1.45 -3.15 15.91
C GLY A 176 0.47 -2.69 14.84
N ILE A 177 0.64 -3.13 13.59
CA ILE A 177 -0.30 -2.88 12.51
C ILE A 177 -0.64 -4.22 11.84
N VAL A 178 -1.91 -4.57 11.85
CA VAL A 178 -2.43 -5.75 11.13
C VAL A 178 -3.50 -5.28 10.17
N HIS A 179 -3.34 -5.56 8.88
CA HIS A 179 -4.32 -5.22 7.85
C HIS A 179 -4.82 -6.47 7.16
N ARG A 180 -6.14 -6.58 7.00
CA ARG A 180 -6.77 -7.69 6.30
C ARG A 180 -6.82 -7.44 4.80
N THR A 181 -6.55 -8.47 4.00
CA THR A 181 -6.69 -8.49 2.55
C THR A 181 -7.79 -9.48 2.13
N GLY A 182 -8.17 -9.47 0.85
CA GLY A 182 -9.25 -10.28 0.34
C GLY A 182 -10.64 -9.72 0.65
N ARG A 183 -11.65 -10.59 0.67
CA ARG A 183 -13.05 -10.22 0.89
C ARG A 183 -13.34 -10.02 2.37
N LEU A 184 -14.07 -8.95 2.70
CA LEU A 184 -14.57 -8.61 4.02
C LEU A 184 -16.08 -8.38 3.97
N GLU A 185 -16.81 -9.04 4.87
CA GLU A 185 -18.23 -8.79 5.08
C GLU A 185 -18.45 -7.52 5.91
N ILE A 186 -19.66 -6.97 5.83
CA ILE A 186 -20.03 -5.78 6.61
C ILE A 186 -19.89 -6.06 8.10
N GLY A 187 -19.22 -5.14 8.82
CA GLY A 187 -18.93 -5.28 10.25
C GLY A 187 -17.63 -5.99 10.57
N GLU A 188 -16.96 -6.61 9.59
CA GLU A 188 -15.64 -7.21 9.81
C GLU A 188 -14.53 -6.15 9.91
N THR A 189 -13.52 -6.45 10.74
CA THR A 189 -12.35 -5.60 10.94
C THR A 189 -11.42 -5.67 9.74
N SER A 190 -11.10 -4.51 9.16
CA SER A 190 -10.18 -4.39 8.01
C SER A 190 -8.75 -4.08 8.43
N VAL A 191 -8.56 -3.31 9.48
CA VAL A 191 -7.26 -2.88 9.98
C VAL A 191 -7.28 -2.70 11.49
N VAL A 192 -6.20 -3.06 12.14
CA VAL A 192 -5.95 -2.75 13.56
C VAL A 192 -4.60 -2.08 13.68
N ILE A 193 -4.57 -0.92 14.35
CA ILE A 193 -3.34 -0.25 14.76
C ILE A 193 -3.34 -0.20 16.27
N ALA A 194 -2.34 -0.77 16.92
CA ALA A 194 -2.15 -0.74 18.35
C ALA A 194 -0.83 -0.04 18.69
N VAL A 195 -0.88 0.92 19.61
CA VAL A 195 0.28 1.70 20.05
C VAL A 195 0.33 1.73 21.56
N SER A 196 1.45 1.34 22.14
CA SER A 196 1.70 1.47 23.57
C SER A 196 2.67 2.60 23.88
N ALA A 197 2.48 3.26 25.01
CA ALA A 197 3.31 4.37 25.46
C ALA A 197 3.31 4.50 26.99
N PRO A 198 4.35 5.12 27.57
CA PRO A 198 4.35 5.49 29.01
C PRO A 198 3.14 6.37 29.36
N HIS A 199 2.76 7.29 28.48
CA HIS A 199 1.66 8.22 28.68
C HIS A 199 0.67 8.21 27.50
N ARG A 200 -0.63 8.25 27.84
CA ARG A 200 -1.74 8.14 26.87
C ARG A 200 -1.68 9.11 25.69
N ARG A 201 -1.19 10.36 25.90
CA ARG A 201 -1.18 11.40 24.86
C ARG A 201 -0.37 10.97 23.64
N ALA A 202 0.86 10.49 23.87
CA ALA A 202 1.72 10.01 22.79
C ALA A 202 1.09 8.83 22.03
N ALA A 203 0.41 7.91 22.74
CA ALA A 203 -0.26 6.78 22.10
C ALA A 203 -1.43 7.23 21.19
N PHE A 204 -2.25 8.22 21.63
CA PHE A 204 -3.32 8.77 20.79
C PHE A 204 -2.79 9.49 19.56
N GLU A 205 -1.82 10.41 19.74
CA GLU A 205 -1.22 11.19 18.66
C GLU A 205 -0.54 10.27 17.61
N ALA A 206 0.20 9.27 18.08
CA ALA A 206 0.84 8.29 17.19
C ALA A 206 -0.17 7.43 16.44
N CYS A 207 -1.21 6.94 17.11
CA CYS A 207 -2.23 6.10 16.49
C CYS A 207 -3.02 6.86 15.40
N GLU A 208 -3.40 8.12 15.67
CA GLU A 208 -4.04 8.99 14.67
C GLU A 208 -3.13 9.26 13.47
N TRP A 209 -1.86 9.58 13.73
CA TRP A 209 -0.88 9.82 12.68
C TRP A 209 -0.65 8.57 11.83
N LEU A 210 -0.49 7.39 12.47
CA LEU A 210 -0.26 6.13 11.78
C LEU A 210 -1.39 5.76 10.83
N ILE A 211 -2.67 5.86 11.25
CA ILE A 211 -3.79 5.53 10.34
C ILE A 211 -3.88 6.50 9.17
N LYS A 212 -3.56 7.77 9.38
CA LYS A 212 -3.54 8.78 8.32
C LYS A 212 -2.44 8.46 7.30
N GLU A 213 -1.22 8.20 7.77
CA GLU A 213 -0.09 7.91 6.88
C GLU A 213 -0.22 6.53 6.21
N LEU A 214 -0.74 5.51 6.92
CA LEU A 214 -1.02 4.19 6.35
C LEU A 214 -1.92 4.34 5.11
N LYS A 215 -3.02 5.06 5.23
CA LYS A 215 -3.92 5.30 4.10
C LYS A 215 -3.26 6.11 2.97
N ARG A 216 -2.20 6.85 3.28
CA ARG A 216 -1.50 7.73 2.34
C ARG A 216 -0.37 7.05 1.59
N THR A 217 0.35 6.09 2.22
CA THR A 217 1.62 5.59 1.69
C THR A 217 1.63 4.08 1.45
N VAL A 218 0.82 3.32 2.19
CA VAL A 218 0.86 1.86 2.07
C VAL A 218 0.05 1.40 0.86
N PRO A 219 0.63 0.61 -0.07
CA PRO A 219 -0.04 0.18 -1.29
C PRO A 219 -1.06 -0.94 -1.01
N ILE A 220 -2.19 -0.50 -0.46
CA ILE A 220 -3.39 -1.30 -0.22
C ILE A 220 -4.57 -0.57 -0.86
N TRP A 221 -5.32 -1.26 -1.69
CA TRP A 221 -6.46 -0.70 -2.41
C TRP A 221 -7.74 -1.36 -1.92
N LYS A 222 -8.83 -0.56 -1.91
CA LYS A 222 -10.15 -1.01 -1.50
C LYS A 222 -11.10 -0.95 -2.68
N LYS A 223 -11.74 -2.10 -2.98
CA LYS A 223 -12.87 -2.19 -3.88
C LYS A 223 -14.15 -2.28 -3.04
N GLU A 224 -15.14 -1.45 -3.30
CA GLU A 224 -16.48 -1.56 -2.75
C GLU A 224 -17.38 -2.24 -3.76
N VAL A 225 -18.07 -3.28 -3.33
CA VAL A 225 -19.04 -4.02 -4.13
C VAL A 225 -20.43 -3.67 -3.64
N PHE A 226 -21.28 -3.23 -4.58
CA PHE A 226 -22.66 -2.84 -4.38
C PHE A 226 -23.58 -3.72 -5.20
N GLN A 227 -24.87 -3.71 -4.96
CA GLN A 227 -25.83 -4.49 -5.75
C GLN A 227 -25.86 -4.11 -7.25
N ASP A 228 -25.50 -2.87 -7.57
CA ASP A 228 -25.51 -2.32 -8.92
C ASP A 228 -24.11 -2.20 -9.57
N GLY A 229 -23.10 -2.83 -9.00
CA GLY A 229 -21.73 -2.84 -9.54
C GLY A 229 -20.65 -2.72 -8.49
N GLU A 230 -19.41 -2.55 -8.93
CA GLU A 230 -18.24 -2.42 -8.07
C GLU A 230 -17.40 -1.20 -8.43
N VAL A 231 -16.73 -0.62 -7.43
CA VAL A 231 -15.88 0.56 -7.60
C VAL A 231 -14.60 0.43 -6.78
N TRP A 232 -13.45 0.58 -7.42
CA TRP A 232 -12.21 0.82 -6.71
C TRP A 232 -12.23 2.22 -6.12
N LEU A 233 -12.06 2.31 -4.82
CA LEU A 233 -11.87 3.61 -4.18
C LEU A 233 -10.41 4.02 -4.37
N GLU A 234 -10.22 4.99 -5.25
CA GLU A 234 -8.98 5.74 -5.34
C GLU A 234 -8.87 6.56 -4.05
N GLY A 235 -7.67 6.57 -3.43
CA GLY A 235 -7.45 7.33 -2.22
C GLY A 235 -7.85 8.80 -2.40
N GLU A 236 -8.30 9.43 -1.33
CA GLU A 236 -8.70 10.84 -1.35
C GLU A 236 -7.53 11.72 -1.83
N VAL A 237 -7.58 12.14 -3.08
CA VAL A 237 -6.73 13.23 -3.56
C VAL A 237 -7.24 14.49 -2.85
N ARG A 238 -6.58 14.88 -1.78
CA ARG A 238 -6.84 16.21 -1.18
C ARG A 238 -6.19 17.27 -2.07
N ASN A 239 -7.05 18.12 -2.65
CA ASN A 239 -6.66 19.42 -3.16
C ASN A 239 -6.05 20.29 -2.06
#